data_602af1e7f09b628a58b4b2c0864cfb1c
#
_entry.id   602af1e7f09b628a58b4b2c0864cfb1c
#
_cell.length_a   1.000
_cell.length_b   1.000
_cell.length_c   1.000
_cell.angle_alpha   90.00
_cell.angle_beta   90.00
_cell.angle_gamma   90.00
#
_symmetry.space_group_name_H-M   'P 1'
#
loop_
_entity.id
_entity.type
_entity.pdbx_description
1 polymer ?
#
loop_
_entity_poly.entity_id
_entity_poly.type
_entity_poly.pdbx_seq_one_letter_code
_entity_poly.pdbx_strand_id
1 'polypeptide(L)'
;MKILAVNPGSTSTKIAVYEDETPRLVLNIRHSVEELSQFPRIIDQFEFRKHLVLEALEANDIPFKFDAIVGRGGLLKPIPGGVYAVNDAMLDDMLHAMRTHACNLGCLIAHELAAMLPGCPSFIADPGVVDELDDVARITGSPLMPSITIWHALNQRAIARRYAAERSALQPEAPVHYEDLNLIVCHLGGGVSVGVHRHGRAVDVPNALDGFGPFSPERAGTLPAVQLIDLCHSGRYTTEELKKRISGKAGLAAHLGTTDIPAIERRIAEGDTHAALVLDAMIYRIAKEIGGAAVVLYGKVDAILLTGGMAHSEYITSRLQERVSFLAPVHVYPGEDELEALVMNALGALRGELPVQVYR
;
A
#
# COMPACT_ATOMS: atom_id res chain seq x y z
N MET A 1 9.49 24.16 -4.71
CA MET A 1 9.34 23.21 -5.84
C MET A 1 7.88 22.78 -5.93
N LYS A 2 7.33 22.74 -7.15
CA LYS A 2 5.93 22.36 -7.36
C LYS A 2 5.83 20.95 -7.92
N ILE A 3 5.16 20.06 -7.19
CA ILE A 3 5.07 18.63 -7.51
C ILE A 3 3.61 18.26 -7.75
N LEU A 4 3.35 17.48 -8.80
CA LEU A 4 2.08 16.79 -9.03
C LEU A 4 2.23 15.30 -8.70
N ALA A 5 1.42 14.79 -7.78
CA ALA A 5 1.31 13.37 -7.49
C ALA A 5 0.03 12.79 -8.09
N VAL A 6 0.12 11.58 -8.68
CA VAL A 6 -1.00 10.87 -9.33
C VAL A 6 -1.07 9.45 -8.80
N ASN A 7 -2.20 9.10 -8.19
CA ASN A 7 -2.46 7.77 -7.63
C ASN A 7 -3.79 7.19 -8.14
N PRO A 8 -3.78 6.47 -9.26
CA PRO A 8 -4.95 5.79 -9.78
C PRO A 8 -5.33 4.57 -8.93
N GLY A 9 -6.55 4.56 -8.45
CA GLY A 9 -7.20 3.42 -7.79
C GLY A 9 -8.26 2.75 -8.67
N SER A 10 -8.88 1.68 -8.17
CA SER A 10 -9.87 0.91 -8.93
C SER A 10 -11.06 1.76 -9.38
N THR A 11 -11.59 2.62 -8.49
CA THR A 11 -12.79 3.42 -8.70
C THR A 11 -12.55 4.93 -8.63
N SER A 12 -11.28 5.36 -8.60
CA SER A 12 -10.94 6.79 -8.52
C SER A 12 -9.52 7.05 -9.01
N THR A 13 -9.22 8.30 -9.29
CA THR A 13 -7.86 8.82 -9.47
C THR A 13 -7.63 9.91 -8.43
N LYS A 14 -6.76 9.65 -7.46
CA LYS A 14 -6.38 10.65 -6.48
C LYS A 14 -5.21 11.47 -7.03
N ILE A 15 -5.27 12.79 -6.89
CA ILE A 15 -4.18 13.70 -7.26
C ILE A 15 -3.86 14.66 -6.13
N ALA A 16 -2.62 15.09 -6.06
CA ALA A 16 -2.24 16.19 -5.19
C ALA A 16 -1.21 17.10 -5.88
N VAL A 17 -1.33 18.40 -5.62
CA VAL A 17 -0.34 19.41 -5.98
C VAL A 17 0.23 19.97 -4.69
N TYR A 18 1.54 19.98 -4.59
CA TYR A 18 2.28 20.56 -3.46
C TYR A 18 3.23 21.64 -3.96
N GLU A 19 3.41 22.67 -3.14
CA GLU A 19 4.54 23.59 -3.23
C GLU A 19 5.46 23.31 -2.04
N ASP A 20 6.61 22.74 -2.31
CA ASP A 20 7.46 22.10 -1.32
C ASP A 20 6.64 21.09 -0.47
N GLU A 21 6.59 21.26 0.83
CA GLU A 21 5.86 20.37 1.75
C GLU A 21 4.41 20.82 2.01
N THR A 22 3.97 21.90 1.34
CA THR A 22 2.64 22.48 1.56
C THR A 22 1.66 22.03 0.48
N PRO A 23 0.55 21.35 0.84
CA PRO A 23 -0.48 20.98 -0.11
C PRO A 23 -1.22 22.21 -0.63
N ARG A 24 -1.37 22.33 -1.96
CA ARG A 24 -2.17 23.34 -2.65
C ARG A 24 -3.49 22.80 -3.15
N LEU A 25 -3.49 21.53 -3.53
CA LEU A 25 -4.67 20.83 -4.01
C LEU A 25 -4.56 19.36 -3.62
N VAL A 26 -5.62 18.79 -3.08
CA VAL A 26 -5.76 17.33 -2.87
C VAL A 26 -7.15 16.94 -3.31
N LEU A 27 -7.26 16.11 -4.32
CA LEU A 27 -8.52 15.69 -4.93
C LEU A 27 -8.63 14.18 -5.06
N ASN A 28 -9.85 13.69 -4.90
CA ASN A 28 -10.23 12.32 -5.21
C ASN A 28 -11.28 12.35 -6.35
N ILE A 29 -10.83 12.15 -7.57
CA ILE A 29 -11.66 12.09 -8.78
C ILE A 29 -12.30 10.71 -8.82
N ARG A 30 -13.57 10.61 -8.49
CA ARG A 30 -14.32 9.34 -8.49
C ARG A 30 -14.78 9.00 -9.90
N HIS A 31 -14.77 7.73 -10.22
CA HIS A 31 -15.25 7.19 -11.50
C HIS A 31 -16.46 6.30 -11.24
N SER A 32 -17.52 6.51 -11.99
CA SER A 32 -18.72 5.67 -11.93
C SER A 32 -18.46 4.31 -12.57
N VAL A 33 -19.30 3.33 -12.24
CA VAL A 33 -19.24 2.00 -12.86
C VAL A 33 -19.51 2.10 -14.36
N GLU A 34 -20.40 3.00 -14.77
CA GLU A 34 -20.79 3.24 -16.17
C GLU A 34 -19.61 3.78 -16.98
N GLU A 35 -18.84 4.75 -16.43
CA GLU A 35 -17.64 5.29 -17.07
C GLU A 35 -16.58 4.20 -17.23
N LEU A 36 -16.28 3.44 -16.18
CA LEU A 36 -15.25 2.42 -16.22
C LEU A 36 -15.63 1.20 -17.08
N SER A 37 -16.93 0.88 -17.21
CA SER A 37 -17.40 -0.27 -18.00
C SER A 37 -17.21 -0.10 -19.52
N GLN A 38 -16.94 1.14 -19.98
CA GLN A 38 -16.64 1.42 -21.38
C GLN A 38 -15.25 0.92 -21.79
N PHE A 39 -14.38 0.58 -20.81
CA PHE A 39 -13.01 0.17 -21.05
C PHE A 39 -12.85 -1.33 -20.77
N PRO A 40 -12.62 -2.18 -21.79
CA PRO A 40 -12.45 -3.62 -21.61
C PRO A 40 -11.25 -3.99 -20.73
N ARG A 41 -10.16 -3.19 -20.79
CA ARG A 41 -8.93 -3.40 -20.02
C ARG A 41 -8.60 -2.16 -19.22
N ILE A 42 -7.89 -2.33 -18.13
CA ILE A 42 -7.44 -1.21 -17.29
C ILE A 42 -6.54 -0.24 -18.06
N ILE A 43 -5.68 -0.75 -18.95
CA ILE A 43 -4.81 0.10 -19.76
C ILE A 43 -5.58 1.04 -20.70
N ASP A 44 -6.76 0.62 -21.15
CA ASP A 44 -7.60 1.41 -22.04
C ASP A 44 -8.18 2.66 -21.33
N GLN A 45 -8.13 2.71 -19.99
CA GLN A 45 -8.53 3.86 -19.16
C GLN A 45 -7.46 4.97 -19.11
N PHE A 46 -6.29 4.76 -19.71
CA PHE A 46 -5.15 5.67 -19.60
C PHE A 46 -5.48 7.10 -20.06
N GLU A 47 -5.93 7.28 -21.30
CA GLU A 47 -6.28 8.60 -21.85
C GLU A 47 -7.42 9.26 -21.06
N PHE A 48 -8.45 8.49 -20.71
CA PHE A 48 -9.57 8.97 -19.91
C PHE A 48 -9.09 9.54 -18.57
N ARG A 49 -8.27 8.80 -17.83
CA ARG A 49 -7.79 9.25 -16.52
C ARG A 49 -6.80 10.41 -16.63
N LYS A 50 -5.93 10.42 -17.65
CA LYS A 50 -5.01 11.54 -17.91
C LYS A 50 -5.79 12.83 -18.18
N HIS A 51 -6.84 12.76 -19.01
CA HIS A 51 -7.70 13.90 -19.32
C HIS A 51 -8.38 14.46 -18.06
N LEU A 52 -8.94 13.60 -17.21
CA LEU A 52 -9.56 14.03 -15.96
C LEU A 52 -8.57 14.70 -14.99
N VAL A 53 -7.30 14.30 -15.01
CA VAL A 53 -6.25 15.00 -14.21
C VAL A 53 -6.06 16.42 -14.73
N LEU A 54 -5.97 16.61 -16.07
CA LEU A 54 -5.81 17.94 -16.67
C LEU A 54 -7.02 18.84 -16.42
N GLU A 55 -8.23 18.33 -16.63
CA GLU A 55 -9.47 19.04 -16.32
C GLU A 55 -9.57 19.43 -14.84
N ALA A 56 -9.17 18.55 -13.93
CA ALA A 56 -9.19 18.83 -12.51
C ALA A 56 -8.19 19.93 -12.11
N LEU A 57 -7.02 20.01 -12.75
CA LEU A 57 -6.06 21.08 -12.55
C LEU A 57 -6.62 22.41 -13.07
N GLU A 58 -7.19 22.44 -14.28
CA GLU A 58 -7.80 23.62 -14.87
C GLU A 58 -8.99 24.14 -14.04
N ALA A 59 -9.89 23.25 -13.63
CA ALA A 59 -11.08 23.59 -12.83
C ALA A 59 -10.74 24.16 -11.43
N ASN A 60 -9.50 23.98 -10.97
CA ASN A 60 -9.01 24.50 -9.69
C ASN A 60 -7.96 25.61 -9.86
N ASP A 61 -7.86 26.22 -11.04
CA ASP A 61 -6.95 27.32 -11.34
C ASP A 61 -5.46 26.98 -11.06
N ILE A 62 -5.09 25.71 -11.22
CA ILE A 62 -3.71 25.23 -11.04
C ILE A 62 -2.97 25.33 -12.39
N PRO A 63 -2.02 26.23 -12.57
CA PRO A 63 -1.21 26.29 -13.79
C PRO A 63 -0.45 24.98 -14.00
N PHE A 64 -0.50 24.45 -15.23
CA PHE A 64 0.20 23.22 -15.62
C PHE A 64 1.70 23.51 -15.81
N LYS A 65 2.38 23.70 -14.68
CA LYS A 65 3.82 23.92 -14.55
C LYS A 65 4.33 23.27 -13.28
N PHE A 66 5.16 22.24 -13.42
CA PHE A 66 5.67 21.43 -12.33
C PHE A 66 7.17 21.22 -12.46
N ASP A 67 7.85 21.09 -11.32
CA ASP A 67 9.27 20.76 -11.23
C ASP A 67 9.49 19.25 -11.32
N ALA A 68 8.50 18.44 -10.94
CA ALA A 68 8.43 16.99 -11.18
C ALA A 68 6.98 16.51 -11.13
N ILE A 69 6.72 15.36 -11.75
CA ILE A 69 5.46 14.62 -11.63
C ILE A 69 5.77 13.22 -11.11
N VAL A 70 5.07 12.77 -10.07
CA VAL A 70 5.28 11.47 -9.45
C VAL A 70 4.01 10.63 -9.52
N GLY A 71 4.13 9.43 -10.08
CA GLY A 71 3.04 8.47 -10.15
C GLY A 71 3.18 7.35 -9.11
N ARG A 72 2.05 6.78 -8.69
CA ARG A 72 2.11 5.50 -8.01
C ARG A 72 2.71 4.46 -8.95
N GLY A 73 3.75 3.78 -8.48
CA GLY A 73 4.34 2.65 -9.19
C GLY A 73 3.37 1.47 -9.25
N GLY A 74 3.27 0.83 -10.38
CA GLY A 74 2.41 -0.32 -10.62
C GLY A 74 3.05 -1.66 -10.24
N LEU A 75 2.51 -2.74 -10.81
CA LEU A 75 2.97 -4.11 -10.61
C LEU A 75 4.10 -4.45 -11.59
N LEU A 76 5.25 -3.84 -11.38
CA LEU A 76 6.51 -4.09 -12.07
C LEU A 76 7.14 -5.42 -11.65
N LYS A 77 8.32 -5.72 -12.20
CA LYS A 77 9.23 -6.73 -11.63
C LYS A 77 9.60 -6.33 -10.19
N PRO A 78 9.95 -7.29 -9.33
CA PRO A 78 10.47 -6.99 -7.99
C PRO A 78 11.69 -6.07 -8.04
N ILE A 79 11.67 -5.00 -7.25
CA ILE A 79 12.75 -4.00 -7.16
C ILE A 79 12.99 -3.57 -5.72
N PRO A 80 14.18 -3.09 -5.36
CA PRO A 80 14.43 -2.43 -4.07
C PRO A 80 13.53 -1.22 -3.85
N GLY A 81 13.33 -0.84 -2.59
CA GLY A 81 12.62 0.41 -2.25
C GLY A 81 13.39 1.66 -2.67
N GLY A 82 12.68 2.76 -2.91
CA GLY A 82 13.25 4.05 -3.26
C GLY A 82 12.52 4.76 -4.39
N VAL A 83 13.16 5.81 -4.89
CA VAL A 83 12.66 6.65 -6.00
C VAL A 83 13.30 6.22 -7.30
N TYR A 84 12.49 6.04 -8.33
CA TYR A 84 12.94 5.66 -9.67
C TYR A 84 12.52 6.71 -10.69
N ALA A 85 13.46 7.11 -11.55
CA ALA A 85 13.09 7.84 -12.76
C ALA A 85 12.34 6.89 -13.71
N VAL A 86 11.22 7.37 -14.26
CA VAL A 86 10.49 6.59 -15.27
C VAL A 86 11.31 6.55 -16.55
N ASN A 87 11.52 5.35 -17.10
CA ASN A 87 12.26 5.10 -18.33
C ASN A 87 11.53 4.12 -19.25
N ASP A 88 12.05 3.96 -20.47
CA ASP A 88 11.42 3.11 -21.51
C ASP A 88 11.23 1.65 -21.05
N ALA A 89 12.17 1.09 -20.30
CA ALA A 89 12.06 -0.28 -19.79
C ALA A 89 10.89 -0.42 -18.81
N MET A 90 10.69 0.59 -17.97
CA MET A 90 9.58 0.63 -17.02
C MET A 90 8.23 0.80 -17.73
N LEU A 91 8.17 1.66 -18.75
CA LEU A 91 6.97 1.86 -19.57
C LEU A 91 6.58 0.59 -20.32
N ASP A 92 7.56 -0.11 -20.91
CA ASP A 92 7.34 -1.38 -21.61
C ASP A 92 6.79 -2.45 -20.67
N ASP A 93 7.41 -2.63 -19.50
CA ASP A 93 6.93 -3.57 -18.49
C ASP A 93 5.51 -3.23 -17.98
N MET A 94 5.15 -1.92 -17.91
CA MET A 94 3.80 -1.51 -17.53
C MET A 94 2.74 -1.79 -18.60
N LEU A 95 3.10 -1.59 -19.87
CA LEU A 95 2.20 -1.86 -21.00
C LEU A 95 1.94 -3.36 -21.19
N HIS A 96 2.94 -4.20 -20.88
CA HIS A 96 2.90 -5.65 -21.05
C HIS A 96 2.76 -6.41 -19.71
N ALA A 97 2.37 -5.71 -18.63
CA ALA A 97 2.29 -6.30 -17.30
C ALA A 97 1.40 -7.55 -17.25
N MET A 98 1.94 -8.65 -16.72
CA MET A 98 1.18 -9.90 -16.50
C MET A 98 0.06 -9.74 -15.47
N ARG A 99 0.19 -8.77 -14.58
CA ARG A 99 -0.82 -8.41 -13.57
C ARG A 99 -1.29 -6.99 -13.82
N THR A 100 -2.59 -6.83 -14.02
CA THR A 100 -3.20 -5.53 -14.29
C THR A 100 -3.92 -5.01 -13.05
N HIS A 101 -3.54 -3.81 -12.64
CA HIS A 101 -4.21 -3.04 -11.58
C HIS A 101 -4.22 -1.57 -11.97
N ALA A 102 -5.18 -0.79 -11.49
CA ALA A 102 -5.27 0.63 -11.83
C ALA A 102 -4.00 1.43 -11.47
N CYS A 103 -3.26 1.02 -10.43
CA CYS A 103 -1.99 1.66 -10.07
C CYS A 103 -0.92 1.59 -11.17
N ASN A 104 -1.02 0.64 -12.13
CA ASN A 104 -0.11 0.57 -13.27
C ASN A 104 -0.20 1.84 -14.14
N LEU A 105 -1.34 2.51 -14.16
CA LEU A 105 -1.53 3.74 -14.92
C LEU A 105 -0.81 4.94 -14.29
N GLY A 106 -0.45 4.90 -13.00
CA GLY A 106 0.19 6.02 -12.32
C GLY A 106 1.55 6.39 -12.92
N CYS A 107 2.37 5.39 -13.21
CA CYS A 107 3.66 5.57 -13.89
C CYS A 107 3.47 6.18 -15.30
N LEU A 108 2.55 5.62 -16.08
CA LEU A 108 2.27 6.05 -17.46
C LEU A 108 1.75 7.48 -17.51
N ILE A 109 0.76 7.81 -16.65
CA ILE A 109 0.18 9.17 -16.58
C ILE A 109 1.25 10.18 -16.14
N ALA A 110 2.04 9.86 -15.12
CA ALA A 110 3.10 10.75 -14.65
C ALA A 110 4.14 11.03 -15.75
N HIS A 111 4.52 10.01 -16.51
CA HIS A 111 5.46 10.16 -17.62
C HIS A 111 4.91 11.04 -18.74
N GLU A 112 3.71 10.75 -19.22
CA GLU A 112 3.08 11.51 -20.30
C GLU A 112 2.85 12.98 -19.93
N LEU A 113 2.37 13.25 -18.72
CA LEU A 113 2.18 14.63 -18.26
C LEU A 113 3.52 15.36 -18.11
N ALA A 114 4.57 14.69 -17.63
CA ALA A 114 5.90 15.29 -17.52
C ALA A 114 6.51 15.59 -18.90
N ALA A 115 6.30 14.70 -19.90
CA ALA A 115 6.77 14.90 -21.26
C ALA A 115 6.18 16.15 -21.95
N MET A 116 5.02 16.64 -21.49
CA MET A 116 4.43 17.88 -21.95
C MET A 116 5.15 19.14 -21.41
N LEU A 117 6.07 18.98 -20.45
CA LEU A 117 6.76 20.08 -19.77
C LEU A 117 8.27 20.00 -20.03
N PRO A 118 8.91 21.07 -20.53
CA PRO A 118 10.35 21.06 -20.80
C PRO A 118 11.17 20.78 -19.52
N GLY A 119 11.94 19.68 -19.54
CA GLY A 119 12.86 19.33 -18.46
C GLY A 119 12.22 18.85 -17.17
N CYS A 120 10.92 18.56 -17.15
CA CYS A 120 10.22 18.03 -15.99
C CYS A 120 10.45 16.51 -15.89
N PRO A 121 11.10 16.00 -14.82
CA PRO A 121 11.25 14.58 -14.62
C PRO A 121 9.96 13.93 -14.14
N SER A 122 9.79 12.64 -14.48
CA SER A 122 8.75 11.78 -13.92
C SER A 122 9.34 10.71 -13.04
N PHE A 123 8.70 10.46 -11.89
CA PHE A 123 9.14 9.48 -10.90
C PHE A 123 8.03 8.51 -10.53
N ILE A 124 8.46 7.35 -10.00
CA ILE A 124 7.66 6.52 -9.09
C ILE A 124 8.43 6.36 -7.78
N ALA A 125 7.73 6.03 -6.69
CA ALA A 125 8.35 5.79 -5.39
C ALA A 125 7.73 4.59 -4.69
N ASP A 126 8.57 3.77 -4.08
CA ASP A 126 8.22 2.63 -3.23
C ASP A 126 7.00 1.84 -3.75
N PRO A 127 7.02 1.26 -4.99
CA PRO A 127 5.88 0.55 -5.54
C PRO A 127 5.53 -0.69 -4.72
N GLY A 128 4.30 -1.20 -4.86
CA GLY A 128 3.83 -2.36 -4.09
C GLY A 128 4.61 -3.66 -4.33
N VAL A 129 5.50 -3.68 -5.30
CA VAL A 129 6.41 -4.79 -5.66
C VAL A 129 7.81 -4.64 -5.04
N VAL A 130 8.01 -3.69 -4.12
CA VAL A 130 9.28 -3.59 -3.40
C VAL A 130 9.59 -4.93 -2.75
N ASP A 131 10.77 -5.46 -3.07
CA ASP A 131 11.24 -6.76 -2.61
C ASP A 131 12.67 -6.64 -2.05
N GLU A 132 12.73 -6.59 -0.73
CA GLU A 132 13.96 -6.52 0.05
C GLU A 132 14.03 -7.68 1.05
N LEU A 133 13.23 -8.75 0.82
CA LEU A 133 13.18 -9.91 1.70
C LEU A 133 14.57 -10.51 1.92
N ASP A 134 14.84 -10.92 3.14
CA ASP A 134 15.99 -11.77 3.42
C ASP A 134 15.82 -13.13 2.70
N ASP A 135 16.92 -13.73 2.27
CA ASP A 135 16.88 -14.99 1.52
C ASP A 135 16.13 -16.10 2.27
N VAL A 136 16.26 -16.15 3.60
CA VAL A 136 15.56 -17.13 4.43
C VAL A 136 14.04 -16.93 4.40
N ALA A 137 13.55 -15.69 4.26
CA ALA A 137 12.12 -15.38 4.19
C ALA A 137 11.49 -15.81 2.85
N ARG A 138 12.32 -16.04 1.81
CA ARG A 138 11.87 -16.49 0.48
C ARG A 138 11.56 -17.98 0.43
N ILE A 139 12.15 -18.76 1.34
CA ILE A 139 12.06 -20.22 1.33
C ILE A 139 10.80 -20.66 2.05
N THR A 140 9.91 -21.32 1.32
CA THR A 140 8.72 -21.98 1.88
C THR A 140 8.96 -23.49 2.03
N GLY A 141 7.97 -24.21 2.53
CA GLY A 141 8.00 -25.69 2.57
C GLY A 141 7.97 -26.37 1.20
N SER A 142 7.86 -25.62 0.09
CA SER A 142 7.82 -26.15 -1.26
C SER A 142 8.72 -25.34 -2.20
N PRO A 143 9.68 -25.99 -2.92
CA PRO A 143 10.51 -25.29 -3.89
C PRO A 143 9.73 -24.77 -5.12
N LEU A 144 8.50 -25.25 -5.32
CA LEU A 144 7.63 -24.81 -6.42
C LEU A 144 6.88 -23.49 -6.10
N MET A 145 6.86 -23.08 -4.85
CA MET A 145 6.08 -21.93 -4.37
C MET A 145 6.93 -21.05 -3.44
N PRO A 146 7.95 -20.35 -3.98
CA PRO A 146 8.75 -19.44 -3.17
C PRO A 146 7.87 -18.29 -2.64
N SER A 147 8.27 -17.72 -1.51
CA SER A 147 7.63 -16.50 -1.00
C SER A 147 7.99 -15.32 -1.91
N ILE A 148 6.95 -14.62 -2.34
CA ILE A 148 7.04 -13.34 -3.06
C ILE A 148 6.25 -12.31 -2.27
N THR A 149 6.54 -11.03 -2.43
CA THR A 149 5.85 -9.99 -1.67
C THR A 149 5.14 -9.00 -2.58
N ILE A 150 3.90 -8.63 -2.20
CA ILE A 150 3.15 -7.49 -2.72
C ILE A 150 2.47 -6.85 -1.51
N TRP A 151 2.81 -5.58 -1.23
CA TRP A 151 2.45 -4.95 0.02
C TRP A 151 2.32 -3.43 -0.09
N HIS A 152 1.96 -2.76 0.99
CA HIS A 152 1.76 -1.31 1.04
C HIS A 152 3.09 -0.58 1.31
N ALA A 153 4.10 -0.79 0.44
CA ALA A 153 5.46 -0.31 0.62
C ALA A 153 5.53 1.21 0.83
N LEU A 154 4.87 1.98 -0.04
CA LEU A 154 4.87 3.44 0.03
C LEU A 154 4.39 3.96 1.40
N ASN A 155 3.23 3.48 1.85
CA ASN A 155 2.67 3.93 3.13
C ASN A 155 3.53 3.46 4.31
N GLN A 156 3.95 2.20 4.37
CA GLN A 156 4.72 1.68 5.51
C GLN A 156 6.08 2.37 5.63
N ARG A 157 6.78 2.60 4.53
CA ARG A 157 8.09 3.29 4.54
C ARG A 157 7.94 4.77 4.88
N ALA A 158 6.88 5.44 4.40
CA ALA A 158 6.59 6.82 4.77
C ALA A 158 6.32 6.96 6.28
N ILE A 159 5.52 6.08 6.86
CA ILE A 159 5.24 6.08 8.30
C ILE A 159 6.49 5.74 9.13
N ALA A 160 7.33 4.82 8.68
CA ALA A 160 8.59 4.53 9.35
C ALA A 160 9.55 5.74 9.38
N ARG A 161 9.66 6.46 8.25
CA ARG A 161 10.45 7.72 8.18
C ARG A 161 9.84 8.83 9.04
N ARG A 162 8.51 8.96 9.03
CA ARG A 162 7.80 9.93 9.88
C ARG A 162 8.05 9.64 11.37
N TYR A 163 7.94 8.41 11.80
CA TYR A 163 8.24 8.01 13.18
C TYR A 163 9.69 8.36 13.58
N ALA A 164 10.66 8.08 12.69
CA ALA A 164 12.05 8.44 12.92
C ALA A 164 12.25 9.97 13.06
N ALA A 165 11.61 10.75 12.18
CA ALA A 165 11.66 12.21 12.23
C ALA A 165 11.03 12.78 13.51
N GLU A 166 9.88 12.25 13.96
CA GLU A 166 9.22 12.64 15.21
C GLU A 166 10.10 12.33 16.42
N ARG A 167 10.77 11.16 16.43
CA ARG A 167 11.73 10.82 17.49
C ARG A 167 12.93 11.77 17.51
N SER A 168 13.46 12.09 16.33
CA SER A 168 14.59 13.04 16.21
C SER A 168 14.20 14.45 16.67
N ALA A 169 12.97 14.89 16.40
CA ALA A 169 12.47 16.16 16.87
C ALA A 169 12.35 16.23 18.41
N LEU A 170 12.05 15.10 19.05
CA LEU A 170 12.00 15.00 20.53
C LEU A 170 13.39 14.92 21.18
N GLN A 171 14.41 14.48 20.45
CA GLN A 171 15.79 14.32 20.93
C GLN A 171 16.80 14.85 19.88
N PRO A 172 16.87 16.17 19.68
CA PRO A 172 17.70 16.76 18.61
C PRO A 172 19.21 16.47 18.74
N GLU A 173 19.70 16.25 19.95
CA GLU A 173 21.10 15.89 20.20
C GLU A 173 21.44 14.43 19.84
N ALA A 174 20.44 13.58 19.63
CA ALA A 174 20.61 12.19 19.23
C ALA A 174 19.61 11.84 18.13
N PRO A 175 19.77 12.41 16.93
CA PRO A 175 18.82 12.16 15.82
C PRO A 175 18.83 10.67 15.45
N VAL A 176 17.66 10.16 15.13
CA VAL A 176 17.42 8.77 14.74
C VAL A 176 16.88 8.76 13.32
N HIS A 177 17.51 7.97 12.46
CA HIS A 177 17.04 7.75 11.09
C HIS A 177 16.28 6.45 10.96
N TYR A 178 15.49 6.31 9.90
CA TYR A 178 14.76 5.06 9.63
C TYR A 178 15.73 3.86 9.52
N GLU A 179 16.92 4.10 8.99
CA GLU A 179 18.00 3.14 8.82
C GLU A 179 18.64 2.66 10.16
N ASP A 180 18.34 3.34 11.26
CA ASP A 180 18.83 2.96 12.61
C ASP A 180 17.84 2.05 13.34
N LEU A 181 16.61 1.89 12.83
CA LEU A 181 15.48 1.31 13.55
C LEU A 181 15.10 -0.10 13.07
N ASN A 182 14.61 -0.88 14.04
CA ASN A 182 13.90 -2.13 13.83
C ASN A 182 12.41 -1.92 14.12
N LEU A 183 11.59 -1.89 13.10
CA LEU A 183 10.16 -1.58 13.21
C LEU A 183 9.29 -2.74 12.70
N ILE A 184 8.13 -2.89 13.31
CA ILE A 184 7.03 -3.66 12.73
C ILE A 184 5.98 -2.65 12.29
N VAL A 185 5.72 -2.55 10.99
CA VAL A 185 4.74 -1.61 10.45
C VAL A 185 3.54 -2.39 9.93
N CYS A 186 2.37 -2.09 10.46
CA CYS A 186 1.12 -2.74 10.11
C CYS A 186 0.20 -1.75 9.39
N HIS A 187 0.05 -1.93 8.08
CA HIS A 187 -0.94 -1.20 7.30
C HIS A 187 -2.30 -1.90 7.43
N LEU A 188 -3.29 -1.18 7.93
CA LEU A 188 -4.66 -1.63 8.21
C LEU A 188 -5.62 -0.95 7.22
N GLY A 189 -5.85 -1.55 6.08
CA GLY A 189 -6.74 -1.05 5.02
C GLY A 189 -7.69 -2.12 4.50
N GLY A 190 -8.27 -1.95 3.32
CA GLY A 190 -9.04 -3.01 2.62
C GLY A 190 -8.23 -4.29 2.46
N GLY A 191 -6.91 -4.16 2.26
CA GLY A 191 -5.90 -5.18 2.50
C GLY A 191 -5.10 -4.86 3.77
N VAL A 192 -4.56 -5.89 4.43
CA VAL A 192 -3.65 -5.76 5.57
C VAL A 192 -2.29 -6.30 5.18
N SER A 193 -1.23 -5.57 5.51
CA SER A 193 0.14 -6.08 5.41
C SER A 193 0.95 -5.69 6.64
N VAL A 194 1.67 -6.67 7.20
CA VAL A 194 2.57 -6.48 8.34
C VAL A 194 3.99 -6.63 7.82
N GLY A 195 4.74 -5.54 7.81
CA GLY A 195 6.14 -5.52 7.34
C GLY A 195 7.12 -5.48 8.50
N VAL A 196 8.17 -6.28 8.38
CA VAL A 196 9.33 -6.25 9.27
C VAL A 196 10.38 -5.35 8.65
N HIS A 197 10.59 -4.20 9.25
CA HIS A 197 11.58 -3.22 8.78
C HIS A 197 12.83 -3.30 9.67
N ARG A 198 13.94 -3.66 9.07
CA ARG A 198 15.24 -3.73 9.72
C ARG A 198 16.23 -2.80 9.01
N HIS A 199 16.66 -1.78 9.70
CA HIS A 199 17.66 -0.82 9.21
C HIS A 199 17.34 -0.28 7.81
N GLY A 200 16.13 0.28 7.65
CA GLY A 200 15.68 0.90 6.40
C GLY A 200 15.18 -0.06 5.32
N ARG A 201 15.21 -1.39 5.56
CA ARG A 201 14.79 -2.44 4.61
C ARG A 201 13.60 -3.23 5.14
N ALA A 202 12.65 -3.55 4.27
CA ALA A 202 11.54 -4.45 4.58
C ALA A 202 11.97 -5.91 4.33
N VAL A 203 12.53 -6.55 5.38
CA VAL A 203 13.22 -7.85 5.28
C VAL A 203 12.29 -9.06 5.31
N ASP A 204 11.05 -8.86 5.74
CA ASP A 204 9.99 -9.90 5.71
C ASP A 204 8.62 -9.21 5.63
N VAL A 205 7.86 -9.53 4.61
CA VAL A 205 6.50 -9.01 4.40
C VAL A 205 5.69 -10.05 3.63
N PRO A 206 4.51 -10.45 4.11
CA PRO A 206 3.67 -11.40 3.38
C PRO A 206 3.11 -10.80 2.09
N ASN A 207 2.83 -11.66 1.10
CA ASN A 207 2.04 -11.27 -0.06
C ASN A 207 0.56 -11.14 0.31
N ALA A 208 0.21 -9.96 0.79
CA ALA A 208 -1.14 -9.65 1.25
C ALA A 208 -2.20 -9.64 0.12
N LEU A 209 -1.79 -9.61 -1.15
CA LEU A 209 -2.71 -9.61 -2.30
C LEU A 209 -3.17 -11.03 -2.65
N ASP A 210 -2.27 -12.01 -2.61
CA ASP A 210 -2.50 -13.36 -3.13
C ASP A 210 -2.88 -14.38 -2.03
N GLY A 211 -3.29 -13.93 -0.85
CA GLY A 211 -3.81 -14.81 0.19
C GLY A 211 -2.77 -15.32 1.19
N PHE A 212 -1.77 -14.50 1.50
CA PHE A 212 -0.80 -14.75 2.56
C PHE A 212 -0.91 -13.70 3.67
N GLY A 213 -0.62 -14.06 4.92
CA GLY A 213 -0.78 -13.19 6.08
C GLY A 213 -2.18 -13.21 6.69
N PRO A 214 -2.58 -12.19 7.49
CA PRO A 214 -3.89 -12.12 8.12
C PRO A 214 -5.00 -11.83 7.10
N PHE A 215 -6.23 -12.26 7.39
CA PHE A 215 -7.35 -11.80 6.58
C PHE A 215 -7.71 -10.34 6.89
N SER A 216 -8.33 -9.69 5.93
CA SER A 216 -8.65 -8.27 5.95
C SER A 216 -10.13 -8.03 5.60
N PRO A 217 -10.60 -6.79 5.48
CA PRO A 217 -11.95 -6.51 4.98
C PRO A 217 -12.31 -7.21 3.68
N GLU A 218 -11.37 -7.33 2.73
CA GLU A 218 -11.65 -7.84 1.38
C GLU A 218 -10.86 -9.09 0.99
N ARG A 219 -9.91 -9.55 1.83
CA ARG A 219 -8.97 -10.62 1.50
C ARG A 219 -9.03 -11.76 2.51
N ALA A 220 -8.87 -12.98 2.02
CA ALA A 220 -8.96 -14.19 2.83
C ALA A 220 -7.78 -14.39 3.79
N GLY A 221 -6.60 -13.83 3.48
CA GLY A 221 -5.36 -14.18 4.16
C GLY A 221 -4.98 -15.65 3.96
N THR A 222 -4.15 -16.18 4.84
CA THR A 222 -3.71 -17.58 4.78
C THR A 222 -4.86 -18.54 5.07
N LEU A 223 -5.16 -19.41 4.09
CA LEU A 223 -6.20 -20.44 4.17
C LEU A 223 -5.59 -21.82 4.39
N PRO A 224 -6.36 -22.80 4.95
CA PRO A 224 -5.96 -24.19 5.02
C PRO A 224 -5.76 -24.78 3.61
N ALA A 225 -4.52 -25.15 3.26
CA ALA A 225 -4.15 -25.51 1.89
C ALA A 225 -4.93 -26.72 1.35
N VAL A 226 -5.12 -27.80 2.14
CA VAL A 226 -5.85 -28.97 1.69
C VAL A 226 -7.31 -28.65 1.37
N GLN A 227 -7.99 -27.90 2.24
CA GLN A 227 -9.37 -27.48 2.01
C GLN A 227 -9.50 -26.58 0.76
N LEU A 228 -8.49 -25.72 0.48
CA LEU A 228 -8.47 -24.92 -0.73
C LEU A 228 -8.34 -25.79 -1.98
N ILE A 229 -7.45 -26.79 -1.96
CA ILE A 229 -7.29 -27.75 -3.06
C ILE A 229 -8.60 -28.50 -3.30
N ASP A 230 -9.24 -29.03 -2.26
CA ASP A 230 -10.53 -29.73 -2.36
C ASP A 230 -11.60 -28.82 -2.97
N LEU A 231 -11.63 -27.55 -2.57
CA LEU A 231 -12.56 -26.56 -3.13
C LEU A 231 -12.28 -26.28 -4.60
N CYS A 232 -11.01 -26.18 -5.01
CA CYS A 232 -10.62 -25.99 -6.42
C CYS A 232 -11.08 -27.15 -7.30
N HIS A 233 -11.04 -28.39 -6.81
CA HIS A 233 -11.43 -29.58 -7.54
C HIS A 233 -12.91 -29.98 -7.36
N SER A 234 -13.68 -29.24 -6.56
CA SER A 234 -15.09 -29.55 -6.28
C SER A 234 -16.04 -29.33 -7.46
N GLY A 235 -15.61 -28.61 -8.50
CA GLY A 235 -16.45 -28.20 -9.62
C GLY A 235 -17.50 -27.12 -9.29
N ARG A 236 -17.53 -26.62 -8.04
CA ARG A 236 -18.53 -25.60 -7.61
C ARG A 236 -18.23 -24.20 -8.07
N TYR A 237 -16.98 -23.89 -8.38
CA TYR A 237 -16.49 -22.55 -8.73
C TYR A 237 -15.49 -22.61 -9.87
N THR A 238 -15.49 -21.59 -10.71
CA THR A 238 -14.42 -21.36 -11.69
C THR A 238 -13.16 -20.83 -11.02
N THR A 239 -12.03 -20.89 -11.71
CA THR A 239 -10.75 -20.32 -11.23
C THR A 239 -10.87 -18.83 -10.90
N GLU A 240 -11.58 -18.06 -11.74
CA GLU A 240 -11.81 -16.64 -11.56
C GLU A 240 -12.67 -16.33 -10.33
N GLU A 241 -13.69 -17.13 -10.07
CA GLU A 241 -14.52 -17.02 -8.86
C GLU A 241 -13.71 -17.35 -7.60
N LEU A 242 -12.86 -18.36 -7.65
CA LEU A 242 -11.98 -18.72 -6.54
C LEU A 242 -10.95 -17.63 -6.25
N LYS A 243 -10.33 -17.05 -7.28
CA LYS A 243 -9.42 -15.90 -7.11
C LYS A 243 -10.11 -14.72 -6.45
N LYS A 244 -11.35 -14.41 -6.84
CA LYS A 244 -12.17 -13.37 -6.18
C LYS A 244 -12.48 -13.68 -4.72
N ARG A 245 -12.57 -14.98 -4.34
CA ARG A 245 -12.76 -15.44 -2.96
C ARG A 245 -11.46 -15.44 -2.14
N ILE A 246 -10.33 -15.20 -2.77
CA ILE A 246 -9.06 -14.92 -2.10
C ILE A 246 -8.88 -13.42 -1.93
N SER A 247 -9.17 -12.63 -2.99
CA SER A 247 -8.97 -11.18 -2.99
C SER A 247 -10.15 -10.46 -3.65
N GLY A 248 -10.81 -9.58 -2.90
CA GLY A 248 -11.93 -8.74 -3.32
C GLY A 248 -13.31 -9.16 -2.80
N LYS A 249 -13.57 -10.45 -2.58
CA LYS A 249 -14.85 -10.98 -2.03
C LYS A 249 -14.62 -11.94 -0.86
N ALA A 250 -13.61 -11.68 -0.07
CA ALA A 250 -13.21 -12.49 1.08
C ALA A 250 -13.28 -11.66 2.38
N GLY A 251 -12.68 -12.15 3.45
CA GLY A 251 -12.56 -11.45 4.71
C GLY A 251 -13.89 -11.01 5.31
N LEU A 252 -13.95 -9.77 5.82
CA LEU A 252 -15.19 -9.24 6.42
C LEU A 252 -16.33 -9.19 5.40
N ALA A 253 -16.07 -8.86 4.14
CA ALA A 253 -17.07 -8.87 3.07
C ALA A 253 -17.76 -10.23 2.94
N ALA A 254 -17.01 -11.34 3.02
CA ALA A 254 -17.56 -12.68 2.92
C ALA A 254 -18.33 -13.11 4.18
N HIS A 255 -17.88 -12.73 5.36
CA HIS A 255 -18.48 -13.11 6.64
C HIS A 255 -19.67 -12.24 7.04
N LEU A 256 -19.60 -10.92 6.80
CA LEU A 256 -20.53 -9.92 7.32
C LEU A 256 -21.32 -9.18 6.24
N GLY A 257 -20.99 -9.40 4.95
CA GLY A 257 -21.61 -8.73 3.80
C GLY A 257 -21.18 -7.26 3.62
N THR A 258 -20.20 -6.79 4.38
CA THR A 258 -19.73 -5.39 4.33
C THR A 258 -18.25 -5.30 4.71
N THR A 259 -17.59 -4.25 4.22
CA THR A 259 -16.21 -3.86 4.58
C THR A 259 -16.18 -2.57 5.42
N ASP A 260 -17.33 -1.97 5.67
CA ASP A 260 -17.50 -0.71 6.40
C ASP A 260 -17.34 -0.94 7.90
N ILE A 261 -16.14 -0.65 8.43
CA ILE A 261 -15.81 -0.82 9.85
C ILE A 261 -16.77 -0.05 10.76
N PRO A 262 -17.08 1.25 10.54
CA PRO A 262 -18.07 1.96 11.33
C PRO A 262 -19.45 1.28 11.35
N ALA A 263 -19.90 0.70 10.23
CA ALA A 263 -21.16 -0.04 10.19
C ALA A 263 -21.09 -1.34 10.99
N ILE A 264 -19.97 -2.06 10.94
CA ILE A 264 -19.74 -3.28 11.73
C ILE A 264 -19.73 -2.94 13.23
N GLU A 265 -19.05 -1.88 13.65
CA GLU A 265 -18.99 -1.43 15.04
C GLU A 265 -20.38 -1.04 15.58
N ARG A 266 -21.22 -0.38 14.76
CA ARG A 266 -22.62 -0.11 15.15
C ARG A 266 -23.40 -1.40 15.38
N ARG A 267 -23.30 -2.40 14.49
CA ARG A 267 -23.92 -3.72 14.68
C ARG A 267 -23.47 -4.38 15.97
N ILE A 268 -22.18 -4.29 16.29
CA ILE A 268 -21.63 -4.84 17.55
C ILE A 268 -22.23 -4.12 18.76
N ALA A 269 -22.33 -2.80 18.73
CA ALA A 269 -22.94 -2.01 19.80
C ALA A 269 -24.44 -2.32 19.99
N GLU A 270 -25.11 -2.73 18.91
CA GLU A 270 -26.52 -3.20 18.91
C GLU A 270 -26.68 -4.67 19.33
N GLY A 271 -25.58 -5.36 19.65
CA GLY A 271 -25.60 -6.73 20.19
C GLY A 271 -25.36 -7.84 19.14
N ASP A 272 -24.86 -7.53 17.94
CA ASP A 272 -24.47 -8.54 16.94
C ASP A 272 -23.18 -9.26 17.38
N THR A 273 -23.36 -10.39 18.09
CA THR A 273 -22.25 -11.21 18.60
C THR A 273 -21.46 -11.89 17.48
N HIS A 274 -22.08 -12.16 16.33
CA HIS A 274 -21.38 -12.73 15.17
C HIS A 274 -20.44 -11.69 14.55
N ALA A 275 -20.88 -10.45 14.37
CA ALA A 275 -20.03 -9.37 13.90
C ALA A 275 -18.85 -9.14 14.84
N ALA A 276 -19.07 -9.14 16.16
CA ALA A 276 -18.01 -9.05 17.16
C ALA A 276 -16.99 -10.17 17.02
N LEU A 277 -17.46 -11.42 16.94
CA LEU A 277 -16.56 -12.59 16.79
C LEU A 277 -15.70 -12.51 15.53
N VAL A 278 -16.29 -12.12 14.39
CA VAL A 278 -15.57 -12.05 13.11
C VAL A 278 -14.55 -10.91 13.12
N LEU A 279 -14.90 -9.73 13.65
CA LEU A 279 -13.97 -8.61 13.75
C LEU A 279 -12.82 -8.92 14.72
N ASP A 280 -13.12 -9.52 15.88
CA ASP A 280 -12.09 -9.95 16.84
C ASP A 280 -11.19 -11.06 16.27
N ALA A 281 -11.72 -11.95 15.42
CA ALA A 281 -10.92 -12.94 14.71
C ALA A 281 -9.93 -12.29 13.72
N MET A 282 -10.33 -11.22 13.02
CA MET A 282 -9.42 -10.44 12.17
C MET A 282 -8.32 -9.80 13.00
N ILE A 283 -8.66 -9.11 14.08
CA ILE A 283 -7.71 -8.48 15.01
C ILE A 283 -6.74 -9.52 15.57
N TYR A 284 -7.24 -10.68 15.99
CA TYR A 284 -6.43 -11.79 16.50
C TYR A 284 -5.41 -12.30 15.46
N ARG A 285 -5.82 -12.42 14.18
CA ARG A 285 -4.90 -12.85 13.11
C ARG A 285 -3.83 -11.81 12.83
N ILE A 286 -4.19 -10.51 12.85
CA ILE A 286 -3.23 -9.41 12.70
C ILE A 286 -2.23 -9.40 13.86
N ALA A 287 -2.71 -9.54 15.10
CA ALA A 287 -1.83 -9.59 16.27
C ALA A 287 -0.87 -10.79 16.24
N LYS A 288 -1.31 -11.96 15.77
CA LYS A 288 -0.44 -13.12 15.56
C LYS A 288 0.64 -12.86 14.53
N GLU A 289 0.31 -12.16 13.44
CA GLU A 289 1.28 -11.79 12.41
C GLU A 289 2.34 -10.83 12.98
N ILE A 290 1.91 -9.81 13.73
CA ILE A 290 2.82 -8.89 14.45
C ILE A 290 3.72 -9.67 15.42
N GLY A 291 3.18 -10.63 16.16
CA GLY A 291 3.95 -11.51 17.05
C GLY A 291 5.00 -12.36 16.30
N GLY A 292 4.63 -12.92 15.16
CA GLY A 292 5.55 -13.64 14.27
C GLY A 292 6.64 -12.72 13.72
N ALA A 293 6.28 -11.51 13.32
CA ALA A 293 7.20 -10.48 12.84
C ALA A 293 8.29 -10.12 13.88
N ALA A 294 7.94 -10.09 15.16
CA ALA A 294 8.90 -9.80 16.23
C ALA A 294 10.04 -10.85 16.33
N VAL A 295 9.75 -12.09 15.97
CA VAL A 295 10.75 -13.17 15.96
C VAL A 295 11.82 -12.94 14.89
N VAL A 296 11.46 -12.38 13.75
CA VAL A 296 12.40 -12.03 12.67
C VAL A 296 13.45 -11.02 13.16
N LEU A 297 13.07 -10.15 14.08
CA LEU A 297 13.94 -9.17 14.73
C LEU A 297 14.57 -9.67 16.04
N TYR A 298 14.44 -10.96 16.35
CA TYR A 298 14.92 -11.54 17.62
C TYR A 298 14.38 -10.83 18.87
N GLY A 299 13.15 -10.29 18.78
CA GLY A 299 12.53 -9.49 19.84
C GLY A 299 13.11 -8.09 20.03
N LYS A 300 14.07 -7.67 19.20
CA LYS A 300 14.67 -6.33 19.25
C LYS A 300 13.84 -5.37 18.37
N VAL A 301 12.67 -5.03 18.85
CA VAL A 301 11.71 -4.16 18.16
C VAL A 301 11.69 -2.79 18.83
N ASP A 302 12.02 -1.73 18.11
CA ASP A 302 11.99 -0.35 18.63
C ASP A 302 10.56 0.18 18.76
N ALA A 303 9.70 -0.14 17.79
CA ALA A 303 8.29 0.22 17.83
C ALA A 303 7.44 -0.66 16.90
N ILE A 304 6.14 -0.72 17.20
CA ILE A 304 5.08 -1.25 16.34
C ILE A 304 4.26 -0.05 15.86
N LEU A 305 4.15 0.13 14.54
CA LEU A 305 3.45 1.25 13.92
C LEU A 305 2.16 0.74 13.26
N LEU A 306 1.00 1.23 13.69
CA LEU A 306 -0.30 0.93 13.11
C LEU A 306 -0.73 2.09 12.21
N THR A 307 -1.02 1.83 10.93
CA THR A 307 -1.41 2.83 9.94
C THR A 307 -2.52 2.31 9.03
N GLY A 308 -2.98 3.11 8.09
CA GLY A 308 -4.08 2.78 7.18
C GLY A 308 -5.45 3.25 7.69
N GLY A 309 -6.47 3.11 6.85
CA GLY A 309 -7.81 3.62 7.13
C GLY A 309 -8.48 3.01 8.37
N MET A 310 -8.26 1.71 8.64
CA MET A 310 -8.80 1.06 9.83
C MET A 310 -8.09 1.49 11.14
N ALA A 311 -6.93 2.14 11.06
CA ALA A 311 -6.27 2.70 12.24
C ALA A 311 -7.04 3.88 12.88
N HIS A 312 -8.07 4.43 12.21
CA HIS A 312 -9.02 5.36 12.81
C HIS A 312 -9.98 4.67 13.81
N SER A 313 -10.11 3.35 13.76
CA SER A 313 -10.98 2.59 14.67
C SER A 313 -10.27 2.35 16.01
N GLU A 314 -10.80 2.97 17.07
CA GLU A 314 -10.34 2.71 18.44
C GLU A 314 -10.64 1.26 18.86
N TYR A 315 -11.75 0.69 18.39
CA TYR A 315 -12.08 -0.72 18.62
C TYR A 315 -10.99 -1.66 18.15
N ILE A 316 -10.43 -1.40 16.95
CA ILE A 316 -9.38 -2.22 16.37
C ILE A 316 -8.03 -1.93 17.05
N THR A 317 -7.64 -0.66 17.14
CA THR A 317 -6.31 -0.27 17.62
C THR A 317 -6.09 -0.60 19.08
N SER A 318 -7.09 -0.37 19.97
CA SER A 318 -6.97 -0.72 21.38
C SER A 318 -6.79 -2.22 21.60
N ARG A 319 -7.57 -3.05 20.88
CA ARG A 319 -7.46 -4.52 20.98
C ARG A 319 -6.17 -5.07 20.40
N LEU A 320 -5.63 -4.43 19.35
CA LEU A 320 -4.29 -4.75 18.87
C LEU A 320 -3.22 -4.38 19.92
N GLN A 321 -3.29 -3.16 20.46
CA GLN A 321 -2.36 -2.70 21.51
C GLN A 321 -2.36 -3.65 22.71
N GLU A 322 -3.53 -4.02 23.21
CA GLU A 322 -3.66 -4.98 24.33
C GLU A 322 -2.93 -6.31 24.05
N ARG A 323 -2.97 -6.77 22.78
CA ARG A 323 -2.36 -8.06 22.40
C ARG A 323 -0.86 -7.98 22.12
N VAL A 324 -0.31 -6.82 21.72
CA VAL A 324 1.06 -6.75 21.21
C VAL A 324 1.97 -5.78 21.97
N SER A 325 1.46 -4.97 22.91
CA SER A 325 2.23 -3.97 23.64
C SER A 325 3.36 -4.55 24.52
N PHE A 326 3.30 -5.84 24.84
CA PHE A 326 4.39 -6.53 25.54
C PHE A 326 5.63 -6.75 24.66
N LEU A 327 5.51 -6.62 23.33
CA LEU A 327 6.62 -6.77 22.37
C LEU A 327 7.43 -5.47 22.23
N ALA A 328 6.74 -4.34 22.09
CA ALA A 328 7.33 -3.02 21.91
C ALA A 328 6.26 -1.92 22.07
N PRO A 329 6.66 -0.62 22.23
CA PRO A 329 5.74 0.51 22.16
C PRO A 329 4.93 0.51 20.87
N VAL A 330 3.62 0.78 20.96
CA VAL A 330 2.71 0.84 19.82
C VAL A 330 2.34 2.28 19.53
N HIS A 331 2.55 2.73 18.31
CA HIS A 331 2.17 4.05 17.83
C HIS A 331 1.13 3.94 16.71
N VAL A 332 0.13 4.82 16.74
CA VAL A 332 -0.98 4.80 15.78
C VAL A 332 -0.91 6.03 14.89
N TYR A 333 -0.85 5.80 13.59
CA TYR A 333 -0.82 6.81 12.52
C TYR A 333 -2.01 6.56 11.58
N PRO A 334 -3.22 7.03 11.93
CA PRO A 334 -4.41 6.81 11.12
C PRO A 334 -4.30 7.46 9.75
N GLY A 335 -4.81 6.77 8.72
CA GLY A 335 -4.78 7.27 7.33
C GLY A 335 -3.69 6.60 6.48
N GLU A 336 -3.69 6.94 5.20
CA GLU A 336 -2.78 6.33 4.23
C GLU A 336 -1.73 7.30 3.70
N ASP A 337 -2.03 8.60 3.64
CA ASP A 337 -1.18 9.73 3.20
C ASP A 337 -0.27 9.43 1.98
N GLU A 338 -0.78 8.54 1.06
CA GLU A 338 0.01 8.04 -0.07
C GLU A 338 0.42 9.15 -1.05
N LEU A 339 -0.43 10.17 -1.24
CA LEU A 339 -0.10 11.31 -2.11
C LEU A 339 1.03 12.15 -1.51
N GLU A 340 0.96 12.42 -0.21
CA GLU A 340 2.03 13.11 0.51
C GLU A 340 3.34 12.30 0.45
N ALA A 341 3.26 10.98 0.66
CA ALA A 341 4.42 10.10 0.56
C ALA A 341 5.07 10.13 -0.83
N LEU A 342 4.28 10.15 -1.91
CA LEU A 342 4.79 10.30 -3.27
C LEU A 342 5.51 11.64 -3.44
N VAL A 343 4.89 12.73 -2.98
CA VAL A 343 5.46 14.07 -3.07
C VAL A 343 6.76 14.18 -2.29
N MET A 344 6.80 13.72 -1.04
CA MET A 344 8.01 13.81 -0.21
C MET A 344 9.17 13.01 -0.81
N ASN A 345 8.90 11.84 -1.41
CA ASN A 345 9.92 11.09 -2.14
C ASN A 345 10.43 11.85 -3.38
N ALA A 346 9.54 12.47 -4.16
CA ALA A 346 9.93 13.27 -5.32
C ALA A 346 10.72 14.54 -4.93
N LEU A 347 10.33 15.21 -3.85
CA LEU A 347 11.06 16.35 -3.29
C LEU A 347 12.46 15.95 -2.84
N GLY A 348 12.59 14.85 -2.09
CA GLY A 348 13.88 14.33 -1.66
C GLY A 348 14.80 13.99 -2.84
N ALA A 349 14.23 13.43 -3.92
CA ALA A 349 14.98 13.19 -5.16
C ALA A 349 15.46 14.49 -5.82
N LEU A 350 14.59 15.50 -5.96
CA LEU A 350 14.95 16.79 -6.55
C LEU A 350 15.95 17.59 -5.72
N ARG A 351 15.91 17.44 -4.39
CA ARG A 351 16.84 18.06 -3.45
C ARG A 351 18.18 17.33 -3.35
N GLY A 352 18.29 16.13 -3.96
CA GLY A 352 19.48 15.27 -3.85
C GLY A 352 19.62 14.58 -2.49
N GLU A 353 18.57 14.58 -1.68
CA GLU A 353 18.50 13.91 -0.37
C GLU A 353 18.25 12.39 -0.52
N LEU A 354 17.53 12.00 -1.58
CA LEU A 354 17.27 10.62 -1.94
C LEU A 354 17.91 10.28 -3.30
N PRO A 355 18.61 9.14 -3.41
CA PRO A 355 19.17 8.71 -4.69
C PRO A 355 18.03 8.33 -5.66
N VAL A 356 18.12 8.81 -6.90
CA VAL A 356 17.24 8.38 -7.99
C VAL A 356 17.81 7.13 -8.61
N GLN A 357 17.06 6.05 -8.56
CA GLN A 357 17.44 4.75 -9.08
C GLN A 357 17.05 4.60 -10.56
N VAL A 358 17.68 3.64 -11.24
CA VAL A 358 17.40 3.28 -12.63
C VAL A 358 16.75 1.91 -12.68
N TYR A 359 15.55 1.84 -13.27
CA TYR A 359 14.86 0.58 -13.54
C TYR A 359 15.51 -0.14 -14.74
N ARG A 360 15.66 -1.49 -14.64
CA ARG A 360 16.32 -2.33 -15.65
C ARG A 360 15.52 -3.59 -15.97
#